data_f741023233dcbffcc7fb65664aad222e
#
_entry.id   f741023233dcbffcc7fb65664aad222e
#
_cell.length_a   1.000
_cell.length_b   1.000
_cell.length_c   1.000
_cell.angle_alpha   90.00
_cell.angle_beta   90.00
_cell.angle_gamma   90.00
#
_symmetry.space_group_name_H-M   'P 1'
#
loop_
_entity.id
_entity.type
_entity.pdbx_description
1 polymer ?
#
loop_
_entity_poly.entity_id
_entity_poly.type
_entity_poly.pdbx_seq_one_letter_code
_entity_poly.pdbx_strand_id
1 'polypeptide(L)'
;FAIVISGFYKVFQLFSLDVFGIEATSFAIIDINQWPMWSQLLVFFVLSDFVQWFTHVLLHRFDVLWRFHKVHHSVKEMGFAAHLRYHWMENVLYKPLKLLAVMLLGGFEPEQAFIVHFAAISIGHLNHANIKLSYGPLKYVFNNPVMHLYHHAYSLPKEKSYGVNFGIS
;
A
#
# COMPACT_ATOMS: atom_id res chain seq x y z
N PHE A 1 4.16 -1.03 -11.71
CA PHE A 1 4.42 -0.46 -10.37
C PHE A 1 5.78 -0.88 -9.83
N ALA A 2 6.05 -2.17 -9.64
CA ALA A 2 7.32 -2.68 -9.13
C ALA A 2 8.52 -2.16 -9.95
N ILE A 3 8.48 -2.26 -11.27
CA ILE A 3 9.52 -1.74 -12.18
C ILE A 3 9.77 -0.24 -11.95
N VAL A 4 8.72 0.55 -11.77
CA VAL A 4 8.85 2.00 -11.54
C VAL A 4 9.54 2.28 -10.20
N ILE A 5 9.14 1.60 -9.12
CA ILE A 5 9.76 1.75 -7.79
C ILE A 5 11.22 1.29 -7.82
N SER A 6 11.50 0.14 -8.44
CA SER A 6 12.89 -0.35 -8.60
C SER A 6 13.74 0.63 -9.41
N GLY A 7 13.17 1.20 -10.48
CA GLY A 7 13.85 2.24 -11.27
C GLY A 7 14.17 3.50 -10.45
N PHE A 8 13.21 4.00 -9.67
CA PHE A 8 13.44 5.14 -8.79
C PHE A 8 14.48 4.83 -7.71
N TYR A 9 14.42 3.65 -7.11
CA TYR A 9 15.42 3.24 -6.14
C TYR A 9 16.82 3.17 -6.74
N LYS A 10 16.95 2.62 -7.94
CA LYS A 10 18.24 2.58 -8.67
C LYS A 10 18.77 3.98 -8.99
N VAL A 11 17.92 4.87 -9.48
CA VAL A 11 18.29 6.28 -9.72
C VAL A 11 18.72 6.95 -8.42
N PHE A 12 17.99 6.71 -7.33
CA PHE A 12 18.38 7.24 -6.02
C PHE A 12 19.73 6.70 -5.54
N GLN A 13 19.99 5.40 -5.69
CA GLN A 13 21.29 4.79 -5.35
C GLN A 13 22.44 5.47 -6.11
N LEU A 14 22.30 5.61 -7.42
CA LEU A 14 23.32 6.26 -8.24
C LEU A 14 23.51 7.73 -7.86
N PHE A 15 22.42 8.46 -7.69
CA PHE A 15 22.46 9.87 -7.31
C PHE A 15 23.11 10.08 -5.94
N SER A 16 22.77 9.29 -4.93
CA SER A 16 23.33 9.41 -3.59
C SER A 16 24.84 9.10 -3.58
N LEU A 17 25.26 8.12 -4.35
CA LEU A 17 26.66 7.76 -4.48
C LEU A 17 27.45 8.82 -5.27
N ASP A 18 26.94 9.26 -6.43
CA ASP A 18 27.67 10.17 -7.33
C ASP A 18 27.73 11.60 -6.79
N VAL A 19 26.67 12.08 -6.11
CA VAL A 19 26.59 13.47 -5.62
C VAL A 19 27.12 13.63 -4.20
N PHE A 20 26.84 12.66 -3.33
CA PHE A 20 27.17 12.77 -1.91
C PHE A 20 28.22 11.76 -1.45
N GLY A 21 28.60 10.79 -2.27
CA GLY A 21 29.49 9.71 -1.89
C GLY A 21 28.87 8.76 -0.83
N ILE A 22 27.55 8.75 -0.72
CA ILE A 22 26.82 7.98 0.30
C ILE A 22 26.10 6.81 -0.38
N GLU A 23 26.37 5.60 0.10
CA GLU A 23 25.61 4.43 -0.34
C GLU A 23 24.16 4.49 0.16
N ALA A 24 23.20 4.11 -0.68
CA ALA A 24 21.79 4.12 -0.32
C ALA A 24 21.47 3.22 0.90
N THR A 25 22.24 2.17 1.08
CA THR A 25 22.16 1.26 2.25
C THR A 25 22.51 1.95 3.58
N SER A 26 23.27 3.05 3.55
CA SER A 26 23.58 3.85 4.74
C SER A 26 22.34 4.54 5.35
N PHE A 27 21.24 4.64 4.60
CA PHE A 27 19.96 5.14 5.11
C PHE A 27 19.14 4.06 5.83
N ALA A 28 19.57 2.81 5.80
CA ALA A 28 18.85 1.72 6.45
C ALA A 28 18.90 1.87 7.97
N ILE A 29 17.74 1.81 8.60
CA ILE A 29 17.62 1.66 10.05
C ILE A 29 17.88 0.21 10.43
N ILE A 30 17.41 -0.71 9.60
CA ILE A 30 17.62 -2.15 9.72
C ILE A 30 17.95 -2.67 8.33
N ASP A 31 19.12 -3.29 8.17
CA ASP A 31 19.47 -3.96 6.92
C ASP A 31 19.03 -5.43 6.98
N ILE A 32 18.00 -5.76 6.20
CA ILE A 32 17.45 -7.11 6.12
C ILE A 32 17.99 -7.93 4.94
N ASN A 33 18.90 -7.39 4.14
CA ASN A 33 19.41 -8.05 2.94
C ASN A 33 20.11 -9.39 3.22
N GLN A 34 20.62 -9.56 4.43
CA GLN A 34 21.26 -10.80 4.86
C GLN A 34 20.27 -11.82 5.48
N TRP A 35 19.00 -11.45 5.59
CA TRP A 35 18.00 -12.34 6.16
C TRP A 35 17.54 -13.39 5.14
N PRO A 36 16.95 -14.51 5.59
CA PRO A 36 16.32 -15.47 4.68
C PRO A 36 15.26 -14.80 3.81
N MET A 37 15.18 -15.17 2.52
CA MET A 37 14.27 -14.55 1.55
C MET A 37 12.82 -14.47 2.03
N TRP A 38 12.31 -15.53 2.66
CA TRP A 38 10.92 -15.53 3.15
C TRP A 38 10.67 -14.45 4.22
N SER A 39 11.65 -14.17 5.09
CA SER A 39 11.51 -13.13 6.11
C SER A 39 11.65 -11.72 5.53
N GLN A 40 12.50 -11.54 4.53
CA GLN A 40 12.56 -10.29 3.76
C GLN A 40 11.21 -9.99 3.12
N LEU A 41 10.63 -10.95 2.39
CA LEU A 41 9.32 -10.80 1.74
C LEU A 41 8.20 -10.51 2.74
N LEU A 42 8.21 -11.18 3.89
CA LEU A 42 7.23 -10.93 4.96
C LEU A 42 7.34 -9.51 5.51
N VAL A 43 8.54 -9.04 5.83
CA VAL A 43 8.76 -7.68 6.34
C VAL A 43 8.39 -6.63 5.30
N PHE A 44 8.77 -6.81 4.03
CA PHE A 44 8.36 -5.92 2.95
C PHE A 44 6.85 -5.88 2.76
N PHE A 45 6.20 -7.05 2.83
CA PHE A 45 4.75 -7.12 2.69
C PHE A 45 4.07 -6.35 3.83
N VAL A 46 4.42 -6.64 5.08
CA VAL A 46 3.82 -5.99 6.26
C VAL A 46 4.08 -4.48 6.26
N LEU A 47 5.30 -4.05 5.95
CA LEU A 47 5.63 -2.63 5.90
C LEU A 47 4.93 -1.91 4.75
N SER A 48 4.86 -2.54 3.56
CA SER A 48 4.14 -1.98 2.41
C SER A 48 2.65 -1.86 2.70
N ASP A 49 2.06 -2.84 3.38
CA ASP A 49 0.67 -2.83 3.81
C ASP A 49 0.41 -1.74 4.85
N PHE A 50 1.27 -1.61 5.85
CA PHE A 50 1.20 -0.53 6.83
C PHE A 50 1.25 0.85 6.15
N VAL A 51 2.17 1.07 5.21
CA VAL A 51 2.26 2.33 4.46
C VAL A 51 0.99 2.57 3.63
N GLN A 52 0.45 1.52 3.02
CA GLN A 52 -0.80 1.58 2.28
C GLN A 52 -1.95 2.01 3.19
N TRP A 53 -2.14 1.32 4.29
CA TRP A 53 -3.16 1.62 5.29
C TRP A 53 -3.00 3.06 5.83
N PHE A 54 -1.79 3.44 6.26
CA PHE A 54 -1.53 4.76 6.82
C PHE A 54 -1.86 5.87 5.80
N THR A 55 -1.40 5.72 4.56
CA THR A 55 -1.69 6.68 3.49
C THR A 55 -3.20 6.74 3.22
N HIS A 56 -3.89 5.61 3.21
CA HIS A 56 -5.33 5.55 3.03
C HIS A 56 -6.08 6.28 4.16
N VAL A 57 -5.65 6.13 5.41
CA VAL A 57 -6.19 6.89 6.54
C VAL A 57 -6.00 8.40 6.31
N LEU A 58 -4.83 8.83 5.84
CA LEU A 58 -4.58 10.25 5.52
C LEU A 58 -5.49 10.75 4.40
N LEU A 59 -5.73 9.94 3.36
CA LEU A 59 -6.64 10.27 2.26
C LEU A 59 -8.08 10.49 2.74
N HIS A 60 -8.51 9.79 3.78
CA HIS A 60 -9.83 10.00 4.40
C HIS A 60 -9.84 11.13 5.43
N ARG A 61 -8.71 11.40 6.08
CA ARG A 61 -8.63 12.36 7.19
C ARG A 61 -8.54 13.80 6.74
N PHE A 62 -7.87 14.07 5.64
CA PHE A 62 -7.62 15.43 5.15
C PHE A 62 -8.49 15.76 3.92
N ASP A 63 -9.29 16.81 4.00
CA ASP A 63 -10.22 17.20 2.92
C ASP A 63 -9.54 17.42 1.57
N VAL A 64 -8.31 17.97 1.57
CA VAL A 64 -7.53 18.17 0.34
C VAL A 64 -7.21 16.80 -0.31
N LEU A 65 -6.84 15.81 0.48
CA LEU A 65 -6.51 14.48 -0.01
C LEU A 65 -7.77 13.70 -0.38
N TRP A 66 -8.86 13.87 0.38
CA TRP A 66 -10.16 13.29 0.06
C TRP A 66 -10.67 13.71 -1.31
N ARG A 67 -10.39 14.94 -1.76
CA ARG A 67 -10.79 15.39 -3.10
C ARG A 67 -10.26 14.51 -4.23
N PHE A 68 -9.13 13.86 -4.04
CA PHE A 68 -8.58 12.88 -4.97
C PHE A 68 -9.16 11.49 -4.71
N HIS A 69 -9.20 11.06 -3.45
CA HIS A 69 -9.61 9.72 -3.07
C HIS A 69 -11.12 9.46 -3.28
N LYS A 70 -11.96 10.49 -3.25
CA LYS A 70 -13.38 10.35 -3.61
C LYS A 70 -13.62 9.82 -5.01
N VAL A 71 -12.64 9.87 -5.92
CA VAL A 71 -12.73 9.24 -7.25
C VAL A 71 -12.80 7.73 -7.09
N HIS A 72 -12.01 7.17 -6.16
CA HIS A 72 -12.07 5.76 -5.79
C HIS A 72 -13.43 5.41 -5.17
N HIS A 73 -13.93 6.22 -4.26
CA HIS A 73 -15.24 6.05 -3.62
C HIS A 73 -16.46 6.39 -4.50
N SER A 74 -16.27 6.92 -5.70
CA SER A 74 -17.38 7.24 -6.62
C SER A 74 -17.89 6.04 -7.43
N VAL A 75 -17.45 4.84 -7.09
CA VAL A 75 -17.92 3.59 -7.69
C VAL A 75 -19.37 3.33 -7.25
N LYS A 76 -20.27 3.10 -8.22
CA LYS A 76 -21.67 2.78 -7.93
C LYS A 76 -21.90 1.31 -7.61
N GLU A 77 -21.13 0.45 -8.25
CA GLU A 77 -21.21 -1.00 -8.10
C GLU A 77 -19.80 -1.54 -7.82
N MET A 78 -19.64 -2.18 -6.67
CA MET A 78 -18.36 -2.77 -6.29
C MET A 78 -18.04 -4.01 -7.12
N GLY A 79 -16.76 -4.18 -7.42
CA GLY A 79 -16.23 -5.32 -8.18
C GLY A 79 -14.71 -5.21 -8.28
N PHE A 80 -14.04 -6.22 -8.77
CA PHE A 80 -12.57 -6.25 -8.90
C PHE A 80 -11.99 -5.00 -9.55
N ALA A 81 -12.66 -4.47 -10.59
CA ALA A 81 -12.21 -3.28 -11.31
C ALA A 81 -12.27 -2.00 -10.48
N ALA A 82 -13.07 -1.96 -9.40
CA ALA A 82 -13.17 -0.80 -8.52
C ALA A 82 -11.81 -0.47 -7.87
N HIS A 83 -10.99 -1.49 -7.58
CA HIS A 83 -9.65 -1.33 -7.05
C HIS A 83 -8.73 -0.48 -7.96
N LEU A 84 -8.92 -0.52 -9.27
CA LEU A 84 -8.11 0.24 -10.23
C LEU A 84 -8.63 1.66 -10.49
N ARG A 85 -9.80 2.00 -9.94
CA ARG A 85 -10.38 3.33 -10.09
C ARG A 85 -9.86 4.27 -9.01
N TYR A 86 -8.82 5.04 -9.32
CA TYR A 86 -8.25 6.03 -8.42
C TYR A 86 -7.75 7.25 -9.20
N HIS A 87 -7.56 8.35 -8.50
CA HIS A 87 -6.96 9.55 -9.09
C HIS A 87 -5.44 9.40 -9.13
N TRP A 88 -4.80 9.83 -10.22
CA TRP A 88 -3.33 9.70 -10.39
C TRP A 88 -2.51 10.34 -9.26
N MET A 89 -3.03 11.40 -8.62
CA MET A 89 -2.39 12.05 -7.46
C MET A 89 -2.17 11.10 -6.28
N GLU A 90 -2.97 10.05 -6.13
CA GLU A 90 -2.74 9.06 -5.08
C GLU A 90 -1.40 8.36 -5.25
N ASN A 91 -0.98 8.11 -6.49
CA ASN A 91 0.34 7.55 -6.77
C ASN A 91 1.48 8.48 -6.34
N VAL A 92 1.27 9.80 -6.37
CA VAL A 92 2.25 10.81 -5.91
C VAL A 92 2.47 10.70 -4.39
N LEU A 93 1.48 10.22 -3.64
CA LEU A 93 1.59 9.99 -2.21
C LEU A 93 2.13 8.60 -1.89
N TYR A 94 1.53 7.55 -2.47
CA TYR A 94 1.88 6.17 -2.15
C TYR A 94 3.31 5.78 -2.55
N LYS A 95 3.75 6.20 -3.74
CA LYS A 95 5.05 5.74 -4.28
C LYS A 95 6.24 6.26 -3.48
N PRO A 96 6.36 7.56 -3.14
CA PRO A 96 7.47 8.05 -2.34
C PRO A 96 7.48 7.44 -0.92
N LEU A 97 6.32 7.28 -0.29
CA LEU A 97 6.24 6.71 1.05
C LEU A 97 6.66 5.24 1.06
N LYS A 98 6.25 4.46 0.06
CA LYS A 98 6.69 3.07 -0.09
C LYS A 98 8.17 2.98 -0.41
N LEU A 99 8.69 3.88 -1.24
CA LEU A 99 10.13 3.92 -1.54
C LEU A 99 10.94 4.22 -0.27
N LEU A 100 10.52 5.24 0.50
CA LEU A 100 11.17 5.57 1.78
C LEU A 100 11.17 4.37 2.73
N ALA A 101 10.02 3.70 2.89
CA ALA A 101 9.92 2.52 3.74
C ALA A 101 10.91 1.41 3.34
N VAL A 102 11.06 1.17 2.03
CA VAL A 102 12.01 0.20 1.49
C VAL A 102 13.46 0.61 1.77
N MET A 103 13.79 1.90 1.61
CA MET A 103 15.13 2.41 1.90
C MET A 103 15.53 2.20 3.37
N LEU A 104 14.58 2.35 4.29
CA LEU A 104 14.81 2.11 5.73
C LEU A 104 15.11 0.65 6.07
N LEU A 105 14.87 -0.28 5.16
CA LEU A 105 15.18 -1.71 5.28
C LEU A 105 16.44 -2.15 4.51
N GLY A 106 17.19 -1.22 3.96
CA GLY A 106 18.39 -1.51 3.17
C GLY A 106 18.15 -1.71 1.68
N GLY A 107 16.93 -1.50 1.21
CA GLY A 107 16.55 -1.68 -0.19
C GLY A 107 15.88 -3.02 -0.46
N PHE A 108 15.71 -3.34 -1.74
CA PHE A 108 15.09 -4.60 -2.19
C PHE A 108 15.50 -4.90 -3.64
N GLU A 109 15.38 -6.17 -4.01
CA GLU A 109 15.55 -6.60 -5.39
C GLU A 109 14.23 -6.46 -6.19
N PRO A 110 14.28 -6.23 -7.52
CA PRO A 110 13.09 -6.09 -8.36
C PRO A 110 12.11 -7.26 -8.26
N GLU A 111 12.63 -8.48 -8.10
CA GLU A 111 11.85 -9.70 -7.95
C GLU A 111 11.02 -9.69 -6.65
N GLN A 112 11.61 -9.23 -5.55
CA GLN A 112 10.94 -9.08 -4.26
C GLN A 112 9.81 -8.06 -4.35
N ALA A 113 10.11 -6.91 -4.99
CA ALA A 113 9.09 -5.87 -5.23
C ALA A 113 7.93 -6.39 -6.07
N PHE A 114 8.22 -7.21 -7.09
CA PHE A 114 7.19 -7.83 -7.93
C PHE A 114 6.30 -8.78 -7.13
N ILE A 115 6.90 -9.69 -6.35
CA ILE A 115 6.17 -10.68 -5.53
C ILE A 115 5.26 -9.98 -4.53
N VAL A 116 5.81 -9.03 -3.76
CA VAL A 116 5.05 -8.27 -2.75
C VAL A 116 3.93 -7.46 -3.39
N HIS A 117 4.22 -6.80 -4.52
CA HIS A 117 3.22 -6.02 -5.23
C HIS A 117 2.11 -6.91 -5.81
N PHE A 118 2.45 -8.05 -6.39
CA PHE A 118 1.48 -8.99 -6.94
C PHE A 118 0.55 -9.53 -5.84
N ALA A 119 1.11 -9.91 -4.69
CA ALA A 119 0.31 -10.33 -3.53
C ALA A 119 -0.63 -9.21 -3.06
N ALA A 120 -0.09 -7.99 -2.89
CA ALA A 120 -0.85 -6.83 -2.44
C ALA A 120 -2.01 -6.48 -3.40
N ILE A 121 -1.75 -6.42 -4.70
CA ILE A 121 -2.78 -6.10 -5.69
C ILE A 121 -3.87 -7.18 -5.77
N SER A 122 -3.48 -8.45 -5.63
CA SER A 122 -4.42 -9.59 -5.62
C SER A 122 -5.38 -9.50 -4.44
N ILE A 123 -4.87 -9.20 -3.24
CA ILE A 123 -5.71 -9.01 -2.05
C ILE A 123 -6.56 -7.76 -2.18
N GLY A 124 -6.01 -6.66 -2.70
CA GLY A 124 -6.76 -5.44 -2.97
C GLY A 124 -7.95 -5.67 -3.92
N HIS A 125 -7.75 -6.41 -5.00
CA HIS A 125 -8.84 -6.82 -5.90
C HIS A 125 -9.87 -7.70 -5.22
N LEU A 126 -9.41 -8.65 -4.37
CA LEU A 126 -10.30 -9.51 -3.60
C LEU A 126 -11.16 -8.68 -2.63
N ASN A 127 -10.57 -7.71 -1.92
CA ASN A 127 -11.30 -6.85 -0.99
C ASN A 127 -12.36 -5.98 -1.68
N HIS A 128 -12.14 -5.58 -2.95
CA HIS A 128 -13.13 -4.85 -3.74
C HIS A 128 -14.19 -5.76 -4.40
N ALA A 129 -14.01 -7.07 -4.34
CA ALA A 129 -14.97 -8.00 -4.92
C ALA A 129 -16.32 -7.94 -4.19
N ASN A 130 -17.42 -7.98 -4.94
CA ASN A 130 -18.76 -8.03 -4.38
C ASN A 130 -19.10 -9.46 -3.93
N ILE A 131 -18.40 -9.93 -2.89
CA ILE A 131 -18.58 -11.26 -2.32
C ILE A 131 -18.75 -11.20 -0.80
N LYS A 132 -19.50 -12.15 -0.25
CA LYS A 132 -19.75 -12.25 1.19
C LYS A 132 -18.65 -13.07 1.88
N LEU A 133 -17.42 -12.56 1.91
CA LEU A 133 -16.27 -13.19 2.53
C LEU A 133 -15.75 -12.30 3.68
N SER A 134 -15.88 -12.76 4.92
CA SER A 134 -15.57 -11.96 6.14
C SER A 134 -14.33 -12.42 6.91
N TYR A 135 -13.65 -13.50 6.48
CA TYR A 135 -12.50 -14.12 7.16
C TYR A 135 -12.73 -14.56 8.63
N GLY A 136 -13.97 -14.66 9.10
CA GLY A 136 -14.29 -15.08 10.46
C GLY A 136 -13.57 -14.22 11.53
N PRO A 137 -12.87 -14.83 12.50
CA PRO A 137 -12.14 -14.09 13.55
C PRO A 137 -11.01 -13.21 13.01
N LEU A 138 -10.42 -13.54 11.87
CA LEU A 138 -9.32 -12.77 11.28
C LEU A 138 -9.76 -11.38 10.79
N LYS A 139 -11.07 -11.12 10.68
CA LYS A 139 -11.62 -9.79 10.35
C LYS A 139 -11.21 -8.69 11.33
N TYR A 140 -10.76 -9.02 12.54
CA TYR A 140 -10.28 -8.04 13.50
C TYR A 140 -8.84 -7.57 13.24
N VAL A 141 -8.13 -8.26 12.35
CA VAL A 141 -6.75 -7.96 11.98
C VAL A 141 -6.66 -7.57 10.50
N PHE A 142 -7.38 -8.29 9.64
CA PHE A 142 -7.32 -8.08 8.18
C PHE A 142 -8.60 -7.45 7.67
N ASN A 143 -8.43 -6.53 6.73
CA ASN A 143 -9.53 -6.06 5.90
C ASN A 143 -10.05 -7.23 5.04
N ASN A 144 -11.32 -7.18 4.69
CA ASN A 144 -11.98 -8.25 3.93
C ASN A 144 -13.07 -7.65 3.03
N PRO A 145 -13.58 -8.40 2.03
CA PRO A 145 -14.56 -7.89 1.10
C PRO A 145 -15.80 -7.29 1.75
N VAL A 146 -16.33 -7.90 2.82
CA VAL A 146 -17.52 -7.39 3.50
C VAL A 146 -17.25 -6.04 4.16
N MET A 147 -16.14 -5.90 4.87
CA MET A 147 -15.78 -4.63 5.54
C MET A 147 -15.44 -3.56 4.54
N HIS A 148 -14.78 -3.91 3.45
CA HIS A 148 -14.42 -2.97 2.40
C HIS A 148 -15.64 -2.46 1.63
N LEU A 149 -16.66 -3.30 1.43
CA LEU A 149 -17.97 -2.88 0.90
C LEU A 149 -18.62 -1.81 1.79
N TYR A 150 -18.58 -1.97 3.11
CA TYR A 150 -19.06 -0.95 4.06
C TYR A 150 -18.23 0.32 4.01
N HIS A 151 -16.91 0.19 3.85
CA HIS A 151 -16.00 1.32 3.70
C HIS A 151 -16.36 2.18 2.47
N HIS A 152 -16.80 1.56 1.38
CA HIS A 152 -17.26 2.23 0.17
C HIS A 152 -18.74 2.67 0.18
N ALA A 153 -19.48 2.42 1.25
CA ALA A 153 -20.88 2.76 1.32
C ALA A 153 -21.11 4.29 1.21
N TYR A 154 -22.01 4.70 0.33
CA TYR A 154 -22.32 6.11 0.08
C TYR A 154 -22.91 6.83 1.30
N SER A 155 -23.71 6.12 2.09
CA SER A 155 -24.33 6.65 3.30
C SER A 155 -24.08 5.70 4.47
N LEU A 156 -23.18 6.10 5.34
CA LEU A 156 -23.03 5.46 6.66
C LEU A 156 -23.64 6.38 7.73
N PRO A 157 -24.18 5.83 8.83
CA PRO A 157 -24.52 6.63 9.98
C PRO A 157 -23.31 7.47 10.40
N LYS A 158 -23.53 8.76 10.70
CA LYS A 158 -22.45 9.72 11.06
C LYS A 158 -21.52 9.25 12.19
N GLU A 159 -21.97 8.30 12.99
CA GLU A 159 -21.27 7.74 14.14
C GLU A 159 -20.33 6.57 13.78
N LYS A 160 -20.43 6.03 12.56
CA LYS A 160 -19.55 4.98 12.09
C LYS A 160 -18.49 5.61 11.19
N SER A 161 -17.39 6.04 11.82
CA SER A 161 -16.19 6.42 11.09
C SER A 161 -15.82 5.31 10.10
N TYR A 162 -15.31 5.71 8.95
CA TYR A 162 -14.75 4.82 7.94
C TYR A 162 -13.57 4.05 8.53
N GLY A 163 -13.88 3.01 9.30
CA GLY A 163 -12.86 2.19 9.94
C GLY A 163 -12.07 1.45 8.87
N VAL A 164 -10.87 1.90 8.63
CA VAL A 164 -9.91 1.17 7.80
C VAL A 164 -9.15 0.25 8.73
N ASN A 165 -9.39 -1.05 8.61
CA ASN A 165 -8.64 -2.03 9.37
C ASN A 165 -7.20 -2.10 8.89
N PHE A 166 -6.30 -2.55 9.79
CA PHE A 166 -4.98 -2.94 9.38
C PHE A 166 -5.10 -4.13 8.41
N GLY A 167 -4.42 -4.02 7.30
CA GLY A 167 -4.51 -5.00 6.23
C GLY A 167 -4.63 -4.28 4.88
N ILE A 168 -4.39 -4.99 3.79
CA ILE A 168 -4.43 -4.41 2.44
C ILE A 168 -5.84 -3.91 2.15
N SER A 169 -5.95 -2.62 2.07
CA SER A 169 -7.19 -1.90 1.76
C SER A 169 -7.19 -1.39 0.34
#